data_8409c73619d9a8132696c81d85095818
#
_entry.id   8409c73619d9a8132696c81d85095818
#
_cell.length_a   1.000
_cell.length_b   1.000
_cell.length_c   1.000
_cell.angle_alpha   90.00
_cell.angle_beta   90.00
_cell.angle_gamma   90.00
#
_symmetry.space_group_name_H-M   'P 1'
#
loop_
_entity.id
_entity.type
_entity.pdbx_description
1 polymer ?
#
loop_
_entity_poly.entity_id
_entity_poly.type
_entity_poly.pdbx_seq_one_letter_code
_entity_poly.pdbx_strand_id
1 'polypeptide(L)'
;MSVLLKTLLDAGILSSDAQLLQDAFGNSPPGEFLDGLEQTARALATRMPPGLLLPSTEPWHSITEYMRNNPDDLDKAFGEAVAQYNNATQVSIVGAVMVRVRELQDWLDKQDTGAKRRKWQQYIQVLNNLGYKFKYNMCTSNVEVNGEPIHDLLEDNIDMRARDAGIWEVNVLKSAYRAHAWENRYHPIRDYFRQLKFEGGDPISGLSNYFVDEHGIFAQWLRRWLIGSVARVMSGAQNRMLILDSKQGLGKSEFVKWLASPAPEYYHEGAILPDDKDCRLKRASVWIWEVDELGATTRRADREALKSFVSARYTRERKAYGHYDTQIQNMASFAGTVNNESGILNDPTGSRRFLVCHLLSIDWSYVKEDVDQVWAQAYDLYVTGEKWDLSDDEIATAEKINKEYEVVDIVEETIRKHFYIDPSKENWWLPTTDIMDVLKDKGNLKAGTEIDTRRLSAALTHLGLGRAARNKADGKLARGYYGISQRIVIS
;
A
#
# COMPACT_ATOMS: atom_id res chain seq x y z
N MET A 1 -0.65 18.27 11.80
CA MET A 1 -1.88 18.95 11.35
C MET A 1 -2.78 19.03 12.57
N SER A 2 -3.24 20.23 12.99
CA SER A 2 -4.11 20.32 14.14
C SER A 2 -5.45 19.64 13.85
N VAL A 3 -6.08 19.13 14.89
CA VAL A 3 -7.35 18.42 14.83
C VAL A 3 -8.42 19.30 14.16
N LEU A 4 -8.47 20.58 14.51
CA LEU A 4 -9.36 21.58 13.93
C LEU A 4 -9.20 21.69 12.41
N LEU A 5 -7.97 21.69 11.93
CA LEU A 5 -7.65 21.78 10.52
C LEU A 5 -8.19 20.59 9.73
N LYS A 6 -8.07 19.39 10.32
CA LYS A 6 -8.58 18.16 9.72
C LYS A 6 -10.10 18.19 9.61
N THR A 7 -10.78 18.60 10.68
CA THR A 7 -12.26 18.71 10.71
C THR A 7 -12.78 19.71 9.67
N LEU A 8 -12.10 20.83 9.50
CA LEU A 8 -12.46 21.84 8.51
C LEU A 8 -12.18 21.40 7.06
N LEU A 9 -11.13 20.60 6.85
CA LEU A 9 -10.83 19.96 5.56
C LEU A 9 -11.85 18.86 5.23
N ASP A 10 -12.17 18.02 6.19
CA ASP A 10 -13.11 16.91 6.03
C ASP A 10 -14.56 17.42 5.81
N ALA A 11 -14.88 18.59 6.36
CA ALA A 11 -16.16 19.29 6.13
C ALA A 11 -16.22 20.02 4.77
N GLY A 12 -15.15 19.98 3.96
CA GLY A 12 -15.11 20.65 2.65
C GLY A 12 -15.07 22.16 2.72
N ILE A 13 -14.80 22.74 3.89
CA ILE A 13 -14.83 24.17 4.15
C ILE A 13 -13.49 24.82 3.82
N LEU A 14 -12.43 24.01 3.75
CA LEU A 14 -11.07 24.45 3.48
C LEU A 14 -10.46 23.66 2.33
N SER A 15 -10.16 24.33 1.25
CA SER A 15 -9.21 23.81 0.24
C SER A 15 -7.86 24.53 0.25
N SER A 16 -7.83 25.82 0.60
CA SER A 16 -6.61 26.64 0.54
C SER A 16 -6.25 27.33 1.85
N ASP A 17 -7.18 27.43 2.79
CA ASP A 17 -7.01 28.25 3.99
C ASP A 17 -6.52 27.42 5.22
N ALA A 18 -6.32 26.12 5.03
CA ALA A 18 -5.79 25.19 6.03
C ALA A 18 -4.43 25.61 6.58
N GLN A 19 -3.59 26.17 5.71
CA GLN A 19 -2.26 26.64 6.08
C GLN A 19 -2.32 27.88 6.98
N LEU A 20 -3.27 28.77 6.73
CA LEU A 20 -3.46 29.98 7.51
C LEU A 20 -3.83 29.70 8.97
N LEU A 21 -4.72 28.72 9.18
CA LEU A 21 -5.09 28.29 10.53
C LEU A 21 -3.94 27.56 11.23
N GLN A 22 -3.17 26.78 10.50
CA GLN A 22 -1.98 26.11 11.04
C GLN A 22 -0.88 27.12 11.41
N ASP A 23 -0.66 28.14 10.59
CA ASP A 23 0.32 29.18 10.83
C ASP A 23 -0.11 30.10 12.00
N ALA A 24 -1.43 30.33 12.16
CA ALA A 24 -1.99 31.11 13.26
C ALA A 24 -1.93 30.38 14.62
N PHE A 25 -2.10 29.06 14.61
CA PHE A 25 -2.31 28.30 15.86
C PHE A 25 -1.20 27.29 16.18
N GLY A 26 -0.32 26.96 15.24
CA GLY A 26 0.85 26.10 15.46
C GLY A 26 0.51 24.67 15.98
N ASN A 27 1.49 24.06 16.67
CA ASN A 27 1.37 22.73 17.31
C ASN A 27 1.18 22.84 18.83
N SER A 28 0.48 23.85 19.30
CA SER A 28 0.28 24.07 20.75
C SER A 28 -0.59 22.98 21.37
N PRO A 29 -0.35 22.62 22.67
CA PRO A 29 -1.23 21.73 23.42
C PRO A 29 -2.67 22.26 23.48
N PRO A 30 -3.70 21.40 23.62
CA PRO A 30 -5.10 21.80 23.51
C PRO A 30 -5.55 22.99 24.38
N GLY A 31 -5.03 23.12 25.59
CA GLY A 31 -5.36 24.24 26.49
C GLY A 31 -4.77 25.58 26.05
N GLU A 32 -3.50 25.58 25.68
CA GLU A 32 -2.80 26.77 25.18
C GLU A 32 -3.31 27.15 23.77
N PHE A 33 -3.78 26.17 22.99
CA PHE A 33 -4.38 26.38 21.68
C PHE A 33 -5.68 27.22 21.79
N LEU A 34 -6.56 26.88 22.73
CA LEU A 34 -7.81 27.60 22.93
C LEU A 34 -7.59 29.03 23.43
N ASP A 35 -6.62 29.22 24.33
CA ASP A 35 -6.23 30.54 24.81
C ASP A 35 -5.53 31.35 23.70
N GLY A 36 -4.74 30.70 22.86
CA GLY A 36 -4.13 31.30 21.66
C GLY A 36 -5.18 31.72 20.63
N LEU A 37 -6.23 30.93 20.42
CA LEU A 37 -7.36 31.23 19.55
C LEU A 37 -8.09 32.50 20.03
N GLU A 38 -8.39 32.61 21.33
CA GLU A 38 -9.05 33.75 21.93
C GLU A 38 -8.17 35.02 21.89
N GLN A 39 -6.88 34.87 22.25
CA GLN A 39 -5.92 35.99 22.17
C GLN A 39 -5.72 36.50 20.74
N THR A 40 -5.63 35.57 19.77
CA THR A 40 -5.51 35.95 18.36
C THR A 40 -6.77 36.62 17.87
N ALA A 41 -7.97 36.11 18.17
CA ALA A 41 -9.23 36.73 17.84
C ALA A 41 -9.35 38.14 18.43
N ARG A 42 -8.93 38.35 19.68
CA ARG A 42 -8.89 39.67 20.33
C ARG A 42 -7.84 40.60 19.70
N ALA A 43 -6.66 40.10 19.41
CA ALA A 43 -5.59 40.88 18.78
C ALA A 43 -5.97 41.28 17.35
N LEU A 44 -6.69 40.44 16.64
CA LEU A 44 -7.23 40.73 15.30
C LEU A 44 -8.32 41.77 15.39
N ALA A 45 -9.26 41.68 16.31
CA ALA A 45 -10.31 42.65 16.54
C ALA A 45 -9.78 44.07 16.88
N THR A 46 -8.63 44.15 17.58
CA THR A 46 -8.00 45.44 17.91
C THR A 46 -7.18 46.07 16.76
N ARG A 47 -6.78 45.29 15.76
CA ARG A 47 -5.99 45.74 14.59
C ARG A 47 -6.84 45.96 13.35
N MET A 48 -8.11 45.58 13.38
CA MET A 48 -9.03 45.77 12.27
C MET A 48 -9.50 47.22 12.13
N PRO A 49 -9.69 47.71 10.87
CA PRO A 49 -10.34 48.99 10.63
C PRO A 49 -11.78 48.99 11.18
N PRO A 50 -12.28 50.16 11.57
CA PRO A 50 -13.67 50.28 11.99
C PRO A 50 -14.63 49.80 10.89
N GLY A 51 -15.45 48.78 11.20
CA GLY A 51 -16.37 48.15 10.26
C GLY A 51 -16.02 46.71 9.83
N LEU A 52 -14.81 46.23 10.11
CA LEU A 52 -14.39 44.83 9.94
C LEU A 52 -14.32 44.13 11.31
N LEU A 53 -15.33 44.25 12.13
CA LEU A 53 -15.41 43.56 13.40
C LEU A 53 -15.70 42.06 13.13
N LEU A 54 -14.93 41.17 13.80
CA LEU A 54 -15.43 39.82 14.04
C LEU A 54 -16.83 39.93 14.62
N PRO A 55 -17.81 39.17 14.17
CA PRO A 55 -19.13 39.17 14.78
C PRO A 55 -18.95 39.06 16.29
N SER A 56 -19.67 39.88 17.04
CA SER A 56 -19.61 39.99 18.50
C SER A 56 -19.24 38.69 19.14
N THR A 57 -18.46 38.73 20.17
CA THR A 57 -17.84 37.61 20.93
C THR A 57 -18.62 36.30 21.00
N GLU A 58 -19.89 36.29 20.74
CA GLU A 58 -20.76 35.16 20.39
C GLU A 58 -20.77 35.00 18.86
N PRO A 59 -20.51 33.81 18.30
CA PRO A 59 -20.51 32.45 18.90
C PRO A 59 -19.15 31.92 19.34
N TRP A 60 -18.07 32.65 19.15
CA TRP A 60 -16.72 32.21 19.43
C TRP A 60 -16.52 31.81 20.90
N HIS A 61 -17.09 32.64 21.81
CA HIS A 61 -16.97 32.38 23.23
C HIS A 61 -17.60 31.02 23.60
N SER A 62 -18.79 30.77 23.08
CA SER A 62 -19.50 29.52 23.34
C SER A 62 -18.83 28.30 22.71
N ILE A 63 -18.28 28.44 21.51
CA ILE A 63 -17.52 27.35 20.83
C ILE A 63 -16.26 27.04 21.63
N THR A 64 -15.49 28.05 22.01
CA THR A 64 -14.24 27.85 22.76
C THR A 64 -14.50 27.33 24.18
N GLU A 65 -15.57 27.76 24.84
CA GLU A 65 -15.98 27.25 26.14
C GLU A 65 -16.41 25.77 26.05
N TYR A 66 -17.18 25.42 25.03
CA TYR A 66 -17.58 24.03 24.80
C TYR A 66 -16.37 23.13 24.52
N MET A 67 -15.42 23.55 23.69
CA MET A 67 -14.20 22.81 23.41
C MET A 67 -13.31 22.68 24.68
N ARG A 68 -13.24 23.73 25.51
CA ARG A 68 -12.49 23.69 26.76
C ARG A 68 -13.08 22.69 27.77
N ASN A 69 -14.38 22.51 27.75
CA ASN A 69 -15.09 21.58 28.63
C ASN A 69 -15.05 20.11 28.09
N ASN A 70 -14.62 19.90 26.85
CA ASN A 70 -14.52 18.59 26.20
C ASN A 70 -13.14 18.36 25.56
N PRO A 71 -12.06 18.36 26.37
CA PRO A 71 -10.68 18.35 25.85
C PRO A 71 -10.26 17.02 25.21
N ASP A 72 -10.93 15.90 25.54
CA ASP A 72 -10.53 14.57 25.11
C ASP A 72 -10.99 14.23 23.69
N ASP A 73 -11.96 14.97 23.15
CA ASP A 73 -12.45 14.78 21.78
C ASP A 73 -12.80 16.13 21.13
N LEU A 74 -11.76 16.91 20.85
CA LEU A 74 -11.90 18.26 20.28
C LEU A 74 -12.59 18.27 18.92
N ASP A 75 -12.43 17.22 18.10
CA ASP A 75 -13.08 17.11 16.78
C ASP A 75 -14.60 17.02 16.93
N LYS A 76 -15.03 16.13 17.83
CA LYS A 76 -16.45 15.93 18.10
C LYS A 76 -17.05 17.14 18.77
N ALA A 77 -16.37 17.69 19.79
CA ALA A 77 -16.82 18.87 20.51
C ALA A 77 -16.98 20.09 19.59
N PHE A 78 -16.04 20.30 18.67
CA PHE A 78 -16.12 21.36 17.68
C PHE A 78 -17.28 21.12 16.69
N GLY A 79 -17.43 19.89 16.18
CA GLY A 79 -18.53 19.53 15.27
C GLY A 79 -19.91 19.72 15.92
N GLU A 80 -20.08 19.31 17.18
CA GLU A 80 -21.33 19.48 17.95
C GLU A 80 -21.64 20.96 18.22
N ALA A 81 -20.62 21.76 18.58
CA ALA A 81 -20.78 23.19 18.77
C ALA A 81 -21.19 23.92 17.48
N VAL A 82 -20.53 23.60 16.35
CA VAL A 82 -20.88 24.15 15.04
C VAL A 82 -22.29 23.75 14.62
N ALA A 83 -22.69 22.48 14.83
CA ALA A 83 -24.03 22.00 14.50
C ALA A 83 -25.10 22.71 15.32
N GLN A 84 -24.85 22.92 16.63
CA GLN A 84 -25.78 23.65 17.52
C GLN A 84 -26.00 25.09 17.04
N TYR A 85 -24.94 25.77 16.64
CA TYR A 85 -25.06 27.15 16.15
C TYR A 85 -25.67 27.24 14.74
N ASN A 86 -25.32 26.34 13.85
CA ASN A 86 -25.93 26.30 12.50
C ASN A 86 -27.44 26.08 12.56
N ASN A 87 -27.93 25.25 13.51
CA ASN A 87 -29.36 25.04 13.72
C ASN A 87 -30.07 26.29 14.27
N ALA A 88 -29.38 27.13 15.04
CA ALA A 88 -29.96 28.31 15.65
C ALA A 88 -30.04 29.52 14.73
N THR A 89 -29.10 29.65 13.76
CA THR A 89 -28.90 30.90 12.99
C THR A 89 -29.11 30.77 11.49
N GLN A 90 -29.26 29.56 10.93
CA GLN A 90 -29.29 29.24 9.50
C GLN A 90 -28.06 29.77 8.70
N VAL A 91 -27.05 30.26 9.39
CA VAL A 91 -25.77 30.73 8.79
C VAL A 91 -24.69 29.77 9.24
N SER A 92 -23.95 29.22 8.28
CA SER A 92 -22.76 28.45 8.60
C SER A 92 -21.75 29.34 9.32
N ILE A 93 -21.61 29.17 10.63
CA ILE A 93 -20.65 29.91 11.45
C ILE A 93 -19.25 29.72 10.94
N VAL A 94 -18.93 28.49 10.54
CA VAL A 94 -17.63 28.13 9.97
C VAL A 94 -17.41 28.91 8.67
N GLY A 95 -18.42 29.00 7.81
CA GLY A 95 -18.35 29.81 6.57
C GLY A 95 -18.16 31.30 6.87
N ALA A 96 -18.87 31.86 7.86
CA ALA A 96 -18.71 33.25 8.27
C ALA A 96 -17.31 33.53 8.85
N VAL A 97 -16.79 32.63 9.65
CA VAL A 97 -15.43 32.71 10.18
C VAL A 97 -14.39 32.68 9.06
N MET A 98 -14.56 31.78 8.11
CA MET A 98 -13.64 31.64 6.98
C MET A 98 -13.63 32.87 6.07
N VAL A 99 -14.79 33.45 5.79
CA VAL A 99 -14.88 34.72 5.07
C VAL A 99 -14.10 35.81 5.79
N ARG A 100 -14.24 35.91 7.12
CA ARG A 100 -13.52 36.92 7.92
C ARG A 100 -12.02 36.65 8.00
N VAL A 101 -11.60 35.41 8.10
CA VAL A 101 -10.17 35.04 8.05
C VAL A 101 -9.57 35.43 6.70
N ARG A 102 -10.28 35.21 5.60
CA ARG A 102 -9.82 35.61 4.24
C ARG A 102 -9.77 37.11 4.09
N GLU A 103 -10.80 37.85 4.49
CA GLU A 103 -10.80 39.32 4.46
C GLU A 103 -9.64 39.89 5.29
N LEU A 104 -9.32 39.26 6.44
CA LEU A 104 -8.21 39.67 7.28
C LEU A 104 -6.87 39.41 6.60
N GLN A 105 -6.73 38.23 5.98
CA GLN A 105 -5.51 37.88 5.23
C GLN A 105 -5.27 38.88 4.09
N ASP A 106 -6.31 39.19 3.30
CA ASP A 106 -6.24 40.20 2.25
C ASP A 106 -5.87 41.58 2.78
N TRP A 107 -6.34 41.92 4.00
CA TRP A 107 -5.99 43.18 4.65
C TRP A 107 -4.54 43.18 5.17
N LEU A 108 -4.08 42.10 5.79
CA LEU A 108 -2.70 41.91 6.24
C LEU A 108 -1.74 41.94 5.04
N ASP A 109 -2.07 41.26 3.95
CA ASP A 109 -1.29 41.28 2.70
C ASP A 109 -1.22 42.70 2.07
N LYS A 110 -2.28 43.49 2.20
CA LYS A 110 -2.28 44.92 1.78
C LYS A 110 -1.46 45.82 2.72
N GLN A 111 -1.40 45.52 4.01
CA GLN A 111 -0.55 46.22 4.99
C GLN A 111 0.92 45.84 4.86
N ASP A 112 1.19 44.58 4.48
CA ASP A 112 2.55 44.04 4.36
C ASP A 112 3.28 44.42 3.07
N THR A 113 2.70 45.36 2.29
CA THR A 113 3.35 45.96 1.10
C THR A 113 4.66 46.73 1.42
N GLY A 114 5.03 46.84 2.71
CA GLY A 114 6.27 47.38 3.19
C GLY A 114 7.23 46.38 3.87
N ALA A 115 6.77 45.19 4.24
CA ALA A 115 7.65 44.15 4.76
C ALA A 115 8.37 43.45 3.61
N LYS A 116 9.69 43.45 3.61
CA LYS A 116 10.51 42.73 2.62
C LYS A 116 10.05 41.26 2.57
N ARG A 117 9.30 40.90 1.52
CA ARG A 117 9.05 39.47 1.26
C ARG A 117 10.35 38.68 1.40
N ARG A 118 10.32 37.56 2.11
CA ARG A 118 11.50 36.74 2.24
C ARG A 118 12.04 36.41 0.85
N LYS A 119 13.33 36.50 0.66
CA LYS A 119 14.00 36.39 -0.66
C LYS A 119 13.57 35.17 -1.45
N TRP A 120 13.35 34.04 -0.79
CA TRP A 120 12.90 32.83 -1.43
C TRP A 120 11.44 32.92 -1.98
N GLN A 121 10.55 33.67 -1.32
CA GLN A 121 9.18 33.91 -1.81
C GLN A 121 9.17 34.77 -3.08
N GLN A 122 10.09 35.71 -3.17
CA GLN A 122 10.29 36.51 -4.40
C GLN A 122 10.74 35.61 -5.55
N TYR A 123 11.61 34.60 -5.27
CA TYR A 123 12.07 33.66 -6.28
C TYR A 123 10.93 32.78 -6.79
N ILE A 124 10.07 32.28 -5.89
CA ILE A 124 8.89 31.51 -6.30
C ILE A 124 7.94 32.35 -7.15
N GLN A 125 7.74 33.63 -6.80
CA GLN A 125 6.91 34.52 -7.62
C GLN A 125 7.50 34.72 -9.01
N VAL A 126 8.80 34.91 -9.12
CA VAL A 126 9.48 35.02 -10.43
C VAL A 126 9.30 33.74 -11.24
N LEU A 127 9.50 32.56 -10.62
CA LEU A 127 9.31 31.28 -11.28
C LEU A 127 7.86 31.08 -11.75
N ASN A 128 6.89 31.46 -10.94
CA ASN A 128 5.48 31.43 -11.33
C ASN A 128 5.18 32.36 -12.52
N ASN A 129 5.76 33.57 -12.53
CA ASN A 129 5.64 34.51 -13.64
C ASN A 129 6.30 33.98 -14.94
N LEU A 130 7.35 33.18 -14.82
CA LEU A 130 7.99 32.46 -15.92
C LEU A 130 7.19 31.23 -16.38
N GLY A 131 6.05 30.93 -15.73
CA GLY A 131 5.14 29.87 -16.10
C GLY A 131 5.46 28.51 -15.43
N TYR A 132 6.37 28.46 -14.46
CA TYR A 132 6.70 27.24 -13.75
C TYR A 132 5.80 27.03 -12.54
N LYS A 133 5.13 25.86 -12.47
CA LYS A 133 4.31 25.43 -11.34
C LYS A 133 4.93 24.17 -10.74
N PHE A 134 5.33 24.24 -9.47
CA PHE A 134 6.01 23.16 -8.79
C PHE A 134 5.05 22.39 -7.90
N LYS A 135 5.08 21.06 -8.01
CA LYS A 135 4.39 20.12 -7.14
C LYS A 135 5.36 19.02 -6.71
N TYR A 136 5.08 18.39 -5.59
CA TYR A 136 5.80 17.22 -5.15
C TYR A 136 4.91 15.99 -5.25
N ASN A 137 5.28 15.05 -6.11
CA ASN A 137 4.59 13.80 -6.27
C ASN A 137 5.01 12.83 -5.16
N MET A 138 4.09 12.48 -4.28
CA MET A 138 4.36 11.62 -3.12
C MET A 138 4.60 10.16 -3.51
N CYS A 139 4.10 9.69 -4.67
CA CYS A 139 4.33 8.33 -5.15
C CYS A 139 5.77 8.17 -5.64
N THR A 140 6.19 9.02 -6.57
CA THR A 140 7.55 8.97 -7.13
C THR A 140 8.57 9.61 -6.20
N SER A 141 8.09 10.41 -5.23
CA SER A 141 8.90 11.24 -4.33
C SER A 141 9.81 12.20 -5.11
N ASN A 142 9.31 12.77 -6.19
CA ASN A 142 10.02 13.72 -7.04
C ASN A 142 9.28 15.07 -7.09
N VAL A 143 10.06 16.10 -7.35
CA VAL A 143 9.50 17.40 -7.74
C VAL A 143 9.04 17.31 -9.20
N GLU A 144 7.88 17.86 -9.47
CA GLU A 144 7.33 18.00 -10.81
C GLU A 144 7.16 19.49 -11.14
N VAL A 145 7.41 19.79 -12.39
CA VAL A 145 7.25 21.14 -12.96
C VAL A 145 6.24 21.07 -14.09
N ASN A 146 5.11 21.75 -13.94
CA ASN A 146 4.01 21.73 -14.92
C ASN A 146 3.48 20.29 -15.22
N GLY A 147 3.60 19.36 -14.26
CA GLY A 147 3.18 17.97 -14.40
C GLY A 147 4.26 17.02 -14.94
N GLU A 148 5.45 17.52 -15.25
CA GLU A 148 6.58 16.73 -15.72
C GLU A 148 7.62 16.55 -14.59
N PRO A 149 8.12 15.33 -14.34
CA PRO A 149 9.19 15.13 -13.36
C PRO A 149 10.44 15.95 -13.70
N ILE A 150 10.99 16.63 -12.69
CA ILE A 150 12.20 17.40 -12.88
C ILE A 150 13.38 16.48 -13.24
N HIS A 151 14.12 16.86 -14.26
CA HIS A 151 15.34 16.21 -14.71
C HIS A 151 16.42 17.24 -15.02
N ASP A 152 17.66 16.82 -15.21
CA ASP A 152 18.83 17.68 -15.31
C ASP A 152 18.64 18.81 -16.35
N LEU A 153 18.20 18.48 -17.57
CA LEU A 153 18.00 19.49 -18.62
C LEU A 153 16.88 20.50 -18.29
N LEU A 154 15.82 20.05 -17.62
CA LEU A 154 14.74 20.95 -17.20
C LEU A 154 15.22 21.83 -16.05
N GLU A 155 15.99 21.29 -15.12
CA GLU A 155 16.60 22.05 -14.02
C GLU A 155 17.57 23.11 -14.55
N ASP A 156 18.43 22.77 -15.52
CA ASP A 156 19.32 23.72 -16.20
C ASP A 156 18.55 24.83 -16.91
N ASN A 157 17.45 24.49 -17.60
CA ASN A 157 16.60 25.49 -18.26
C ASN A 157 15.97 26.47 -17.25
N ILE A 158 15.48 25.95 -16.12
CA ILE A 158 14.95 26.78 -15.03
C ILE A 158 16.03 27.71 -14.48
N ASP A 159 17.25 27.20 -14.26
CA ASP A 159 18.38 27.96 -13.76
C ASP A 159 18.79 29.07 -14.73
N MET A 160 18.84 28.80 -16.04
CA MET A 160 19.16 29.80 -17.05
C MET A 160 18.11 30.93 -17.12
N ARG A 161 16.84 30.56 -17.19
CA ARG A 161 15.74 31.53 -17.23
C ARG A 161 15.60 32.36 -15.95
N ALA A 162 15.92 31.76 -14.80
CA ALA A 162 15.97 32.46 -13.53
C ALA A 162 17.11 33.50 -13.50
N ARG A 163 18.28 33.18 -14.08
CA ARG A 163 19.39 34.14 -14.23
C ARG A 163 19.02 35.30 -15.13
N ASP A 164 18.36 35.05 -16.26
CA ASP A 164 17.84 36.08 -17.15
C ASP A 164 16.86 36.99 -16.40
N ALA A 165 16.12 36.47 -15.44
CA ALA A 165 15.23 37.21 -14.55
C ALA A 165 15.93 37.84 -13.34
N GLY A 166 17.28 37.83 -13.28
CA GLY A 166 18.08 38.45 -12.23
C GLY A 166 18.32 37.61 -10.97
N ILE A 167 18.03 36.32 -10.99
CA ILE A 167 18.28 35.41 -9.86
C ILE A 167 19.59 34.67 -10.09
N TRP A 168 20.62 35.03 -9.33
CA TRP A 168 21.96 34.45 -9.43
C TRP A 168 22.24 33.36 -8.38
N GLU A 169 21.46 33.30 -7.29
CA GLU A 169 21.64 32.39 -6.16
C GLU A 169 20.94 31.03 -6.42
N VAL A 170 21.47 30.26 -7.36
CA VAL A 170 20.89 29.01 -7.85
C VAL A 170 20.59 28.01 -6.71
N ASN A 171 21.48 27.88 -5.71
CA ASN A 171 21.26 26.97 -4.59
C ASN A 171 20.07 27.40 -3.71
N VAL A 172 19.88 28.69 -3.50
CA VAL A 172 18.74 29.23 -2.75
C VAL A 172 17.46 29.01 -3.56
N LEU A 173 17.53 29.25 -4.87
CA LEU A 173 16.43 29.01 -5.80
C LEU A 173 15.99 27.54 -5.77
N LYS A 174 16.94 26.59 -5.86
CA LYS A 174 16.67 25.15 -5.80
C LYS A 174 16.02 24.77 -4.47
N SER A 175 16.50 25.29 -3.37
CA SER A 175 15.91 25.05 -2.04
C SER A 175 14.49 25.65 -1.97
N ALA A 176 14.28 26.84 -2.53
CA ALA A 176 12.98 27.51 -2.53
C ALA A 176 11.92 26.73 -3.29
N TYR A 177 12.18 26.34 -4.56
CA TYR A 177 11.17 25.60 -5.31
C TYR A 177 10.95 24.17 -4.79
N ARG A 178 11.96 23.51 -4.23
CA ARG A 178 11.78 22.19 -3.57
C ARG A 178 10.91 22.29 -2.33
N ALA A 179 11.11 23.32 -1.49
CA ALA A 179 10.26 23.59 -0.34
C ALA A 179 8.82 23.93 -0.80
N HIS A 180 8.67 24.81 -1.80
CA HIS A 180 7.37 25.15 -2.36
C HIS A 180 6.65 23.95 -2.99
N ALA A 181 7.37 23.10 -3.73
CA ALA A 181 6.82 21.85 -4.26
C ALA A 181 6.32 20.93 -3.13
N TRP A 182 7.07 20.85 -2.03
CA TRP A 182 6.68 20.06 -0.85
C TRP A 182 5.41 20.62 -0.16
N GLU A 183 5.24 21.91 -0.11
CA GLU A 183 4.01 22.55 0.37
C GLU A 183 2.81 22.18 -0.54
N ASN A 184 3.05 22.09 -1.85
CA ASN A 184 2.07 21.69 -2.86
C ASN A 184 2.13 20.19 -3.21
N ARG A 185 2.46 19.35 -2.23
CA ARG A 185 2.54 17.90 -2.45
C ARG A 185 1.18 17.29 -2.67
N TYR A 186 1.14 16.29 -3.51
CA TYR A 186 -0.07 15.55 -3.84
C TYR A 186 0.24 14.06 -3.97
N HIS A 187 -0.78 13.23 -3.93
CA HIS A 187 -0.65 11.78 -4.05
C HIS A 187 -1.57 11.29 -5.16
N PRO A 188 -1.08 11.08 -6.39
CA PRO A 188 -1.90 10.79 -7.56
C PRO A 188 -2.96 9.73 -7.33
N ILE A 189 -2.59 8.57 -6.80
CA ILE A 189 -3.53 7.44 -6.63
C ILE A 189 -4.55 7.69 -5.49
N ARG A 190 -4.15 8.37 -4.40
CA ARG A 190 -5.13 8.74 -3.35
C ARG A 190 -6.11 9.77 -3.85
N ASP A 191 -5.62 10.72 -4.65
CA ASP A 191 -6.45 11.78 -5.21
C ASP A 191 -7.38 11.20 -6.29
N TYR A 192 -6.90 10.23 -7.08
CA TYR A 192 -7.74 9.45 -7.99
C TYR A 192 -8.90 8.79 -7.23
N PHE A 193 -8.64 7.97 -6.20
CA PHE A 193 -9.70 7.32 -5.43
C PHE A 193 -10.70 8.31 -4.81
N ARG A 194 -10.22 9.44 -4.28
CA ARG A 194 -11.08 10.46 -3.66
C ARG A 194 -11.99 11.19 -4.66
N GLN A 195 -11.61 11.24 -5.92
CA GLN A 195 -12.38 11.87 -6.98
C GLN A 195 -13.42 10.95 -7.58
N LEU A 196 -13.27 9.64 -7.41
CA LEU A 196 -14.24 8.66 -7.90
C LEU A 196 -15.59 8.85 -7.22
N LYS A 197 -16.65 8.69 -8.03
CA LYS A 197 -18.03 8.69 -7.56
C LYS A 197 -18.63 7.34 -7.87
N PHE A 198 -18.99 6.60 -6.85
CA PHE A 198 -19.67 5.32 -7.03
C PHE A 198 -21.15 5.57 -7.39
N GLU A 199 -21.57 5.08 -8.55
CA GLU A 199 -22.91 5.28 -9.09
C GLU A 199 -23.91 4.22 -8.60
N GLY A 200 -23.43 3.24 -7.82
CA GLY A 200 -24.23 2.13 -7.31
C GLY A 200 -24.12 0.86 -8.17
N GLY A 201 -24.91 -0.15 -7.80
CA GLY A 201 -24.82 -1.47 -8.42
C GLY A 201 -23.70 -2.34 -7.86
N ASP A 202 -23.24 -3.32 -8.63
CA ASP A 202 -22.15 -4.21 -8.24
C ASP A 202 -21.17 -4.44 -9.43
N PRO A 203 -20.41 -3.40 -9.84
CA PRO A 203 -19.42 -3.47 -10.91
C PRO A 203 -18.37 -4.57 -10.71
N ILE A 204 -17.95 -4.85 -9.47
CA ILE A 204 -16.96 -5.89 -9.16
C ILE A 204 -17.53 -7.28 -9.49
N SER A 205 -18.76 -7.57 -9.08
CA SER A 205 -19.41 -8.83 -9.44
C SER A 205 -19.73 -8.89 -10.93
N GLY A 206 -20.17 -7.79 -11.53
CA GLY A 206 -20.37 -7.66 -12.97
C GLY A 206 -19.11 -8.05 -13.75
N LEU A 207 -17.98 -7.45 -13.38
CA LEU A 207 -16.68 -7.75 -13.96
C LEU A 207 -16.29 -9.22 -13.79
N SER A 208 -16.55 -9.82 -12.63
CA SER A 208 -16.18 -11.21 -12.37
C SER A 208 -16.91 -12.20 -13.25
N ASN A 209 -18.09 -11.88 -13.78
CA ASN A 209 -18.87 -12.76 -14.66
C ASN A 209 -18.20 -13.04 -16.02
N TYR A 210 -17.21 -12.23 -16.41
CA TYR A 210 -16.41 -12.47 -17.61
C TYR A 210 -15.31 -13.54 -17.43
N PHE A 211 -15.14 -14.03 -16.19
CA PHE A 211 -14.09 -14.98 -15.82
C PHE A 211 -14.70 -16.28 -15.33
N VAL A 212 -14.30 -17.38 -15.92
CA VAL A 212 -14.66 -18.72 -15.43
C VAL A 212 -13.43 -19.32 -14.79
N ASP A 213 -13.53 -19.65 -13.51
CA ASP A 213 -12.48 -20.30 -12.75
C ASP A 213 -12.91 -21.68 -12.26
N GLU A 214 -11.94 -22.54 -11.97
CA GLU A 214 -12.17 -23.94 -11.61
C GLU A 214 -12.92 -24.11 -10.30
N HIS A 215 -12.68 -23.21 -9.33
CA HIS A 215 -13.20 -23.34 -7.97
C HIS A 215 -14.36 -22.38 -7.67
N GLY A 216 -14.76 -21.52 -8.62
CA GLY A 216 -15.80 -20.51 -8.42
C GLY A 216 -15.44 -19.44 -7.40
N ILE A 217 -14.15 -19.13 -7.25
CA ILE A 217 -13.62 -18.26 -6.19
C ILE A 217 -13.11 -16.90 -6.71
N PHE A 218 -12.98 -16.74 -8.03
CA PHE A 218 -12.39 -15.54 -8.62
C PHE A 218 -13.08 -14.26 -8.18
N ALA A 219 -14.43 -14.23 -8.19
CA ALA A 219 -15.20 -13.05 -7.77
C ALA A 219 -14.85 -12.61 -6.34
N GLN A 220 -14.72 -13.59 -5.43
CA GLN A 220 -14.40 -13.34 -4.04
C GLN A 220 -12.95 -12.83 -3.87
N TRP A 221 -11.99 -13.47 -4.55
CA TRP A 221 -10.58 -13.05 -4.50
C TRP A 221 -10.38 -11.68 -5.12
N LEU A 222 -11.03 -11.41 -6.26
CA LEU A 222 -10.97 -10.11 -6.93
C LEU A 222 -11.51 -9.01 -6.00
N ARG A 223 -12.68 -9.21 -5.37
CA ARG A 223 -13.25 -8.25 -4.43
C ARG A 223 -12.30 -7.96 -3.26
N ARG A 224 -11.77 -9.00 -2.60
CA ARG A 224 -10.81 -8.84 -1.49
C ARG A 224 -9.55 -8.11 -1.93
N TRP A 225 -9.03 -8.46 -3.10
CA TRP A 225 -7.81 -7.86 -3.62
C TRP A 225 -7.99 -6.39 -4.00
N LEU A 226 -9.11 -6.01 -4.63
CA LEU A 226 -9.41 -4.62 -5.00
C LEU A 226 -9.56 -3.73 -3.76
N ILE A 227 -10.37 -4.15 -2.76
CA ILE A 227 -10.52 -3.41 -1.50
C ILE A 227 -9.16 -3.31 -0.78
N GLY A 228 -8.40 -4.39 -0.75
CA GLY A 228 -7.06 -4.42 -0.18
C GLY A 228 -6.07 -3.51 -0.91
N SER A 229 -6.21 -3.34 -2.24
CA SER A 229 -5.40 -2.41 -3.03
C SER A 229 -5.69 -0.95 -2.64
N VAL A 230 -6.95 -0.61 -2.48
CA VAL A 230 -7.35 0.70 -1.94
C VAL A 230 -6.80 0.91 -0.54
N ALA A 231 -7.01 -0.05 0.37
CA ALA A 231 -6.52 0.03 1.75
C ALA A 231 -4.99 0.21 1.82
N ARG A 232 -4.26 -0.46 0.92
CA ARG A 232 -2.80 -0.35 0.86
C ARG A 232 -2.36 1.06 0.48
N VAL A 233 -2.98 1.67 -0.50
CA VAL A 233 -2.70 3.06 -0.90
C VAL A 233 -3.13 4.04 0.17
N MET A 234 -4.32 3.90 0.74
CA MET A 234 -4.90 4.86 1.67
C MET A 234 -4.26 4.82 3.06
N SER A 235 -4.04 3.62 3.61
CA SER A 235 -3.61 3.42 5.01
C SER A 235 -2.29 2.66 5.17
N GLY A 236 -1.65 2.18 4.09
CA GLY A 236 -0.46 1.32 4.16
C GLY A 236 -0.78 -0.08 4.69
N ALA A 237 -2.01 -0.52 4.59
CA ALA A 237 -2.40 -1.86 4.98
C ALA A 237 -1.69 -2.92 4.12
N GLN A 238 -1.62 -4.14 4.63
CA GLN A 238 -1.16 -5.26 3.80
C GLN A 238 -2.27 -5.68 2.84
N ASN A 239 -1.90 -5.97 1.60
CA ASN A 239 -2.75 -6.63 0.64
C ASN A 239 -2.15 -7.98 0.25
N ARG A 240 -2.99 -8.97 -0.01
CA ARG A 240 -2.57 -10.27 -0.53
C ARG A 240 -2.20 -10.15 -2.00
N MET A 241 -1.38 -11.06 -2.48
CA MET A 241 -1.06 -11.15 -3.90
C MET A 241 -2.13 -11.99 -4.60
N LEU A 242 -2.76 -11.43 -5.63
CA LEU A 242 -3.65 -12.18 -6.52
C LEU A 242 -2.79 -12.97 -7.52
N ILE A 243 -2.98 -14.27 -7.61
CA ILE A 243 -2.26 -15.13 -8.58
C ILE A 243 -3.29 -15.70 -9.55
N LEU A 244 -3.11 -15.36 -10.82
CA LEU A 244 -3.93 -15.84 -11.92
C LEU A 244 -3.16 -16.93 -12.66
N ASP A 245 -3.60 -18.17 -12.52
CA ASP A 245 -3.07 -19.30 -13.25
C ASP A 245 -3.99 -19.68 -14.42
N SER A 246 -3.43 -19.98 -15.57
CA SER A 246 -4.14 -20.52 -16.73
C SER A 246 -3.20 -20.95 -17.82
N LYS A 247 -3.73 -21.45 -18.93
CA LYS A 247 -2.97 -21.61 -20.19
C LYS A 247 -2.38 -20.27 -20.64
N GLN A 248 -1.21 -20.32 -21.26
CA GLN A 248 -0.59 -19.15 -21.87
C GLN A 248 -1.53 -18.53 -22.93
N GLY A 249 -1.52 -17.19 -23.01
CA GLY A 249 -2.31 -16.46 -24.02
C GLY A 249 -3.77 -16.24 -23.65
N LEU A 250 -4.23 -16.58 -22.43
CA LEU A 250 -5.62 -16.37 -22.02
C LEU A 250 -5.94 -14.88 -21.76
N GLY A 251 -4.96 -14.00 -21.54
CA GLY A 251 -5.17 -12.57 -21.32
C GLY A 251 -5.04 -12.12 -19.87
N LYS A 252 -4.37 -12.89 -19.02
CA LYS A 252 -4.15 -12.55 -17.61
C LYS A 252 -3.46 -11.20 -17.42
N SER A 253 -2.35 -10.99 -18.11
CA SER A 253 -1.56 -9.74 -18.03
C SER A 253 -2.34 -8.55 -18.57
N GLU A 254 -3.09 -8.74 -19.65
CA GLU A 254 -3.95 -7.68 -20.18
C GLU A 254 -5.04 -7.27 -19.19
N PHE A 255 -5.58 -8.21 -18.42
CA PHE A 255 -6.54 -7.90 -17.37
C PHE A 255 -5.92 -7.10 -16.24
N VAL A 256 -4.73 -7.48 -15.74
CA VAL A 256 -4.03 -6.73 -14.70
C VAL A 256 -3.68 -5.32 -15.17
N LYS A 257 -3.23 -5.19 -16.42
CA LYS A 257 -2.93 -3.91 -17.06
C LYS A 257 -4.17 -3.05 -17.24
N TRP A 258 -5.32 -3.67 -17.61
CA TRP A 258 -6.60 -2.98 -17.69
C TRP A 258 -7.04 -2.41 -16.33
N LEU A 259 -6.87 -3.15 -15.24
CA LEU A 259 -7.14 -2.64 -13.90
C LEU A 259 -6.26 -1.42 -13.54
N ALA A 260 -5.05 -1.35 -14.08
CA ALA A 260 -4.13 -0.23 -13.86
C ALA A 260 -4.35 0.94 -14.84
N SER A 261 -5.24 0.81 -15.82
CA SER A 261 -5.42 1.78 -16.91
C SER A 261 -5.78 3.21 -16.48
N PRO A 262 -6.42 3.47 -15.32
CA PRO A 262 -6.63 4.84 -14.85
C PRO A 262 -5.35 5.62 -14.51
N ALA A 263 -4.27 4.90 -14.18
CA ALA A 263 -2.99 5.51 -13.84
C ALA A 263 -1.83 4.62 -14.32
N PRO A 264 -1.65 4.48 -15.64
CA PRO A 264 -0.73 3.51 -16.24
C PRO A 264 0.73 3.79 -15.90
N GLU A 265 1.10 5.01 -15.57
CA GLU A 265 2.44 5.39 -15.11
C GLU A 265 2.79 4.79 -13.74
N TYR A 266 1.82 4.32 -12.97
CA TYR A 266 2.01 3.63 -11.69
C TYR A 266 1.82 2.11 -11.80
N TYR A 267 1.74 1.58 -13.02
CA TYR A 267 1.80 0.15 -13.30
C TYR A 267 3.25 -0.28 -13.54
N HIS A 268 3.59 -1.46 -13.08
CA HIS A 268 4.87 -2.08 -13.35
C HIS A 268 4.71 -3.58 -13.59
N GLU A 269 5.31 -4.06 -14.65
CA GLU A 269 5.46 -5.47 -14.99
C GLU A 269 6.92 -5.87 -14.81
N GLY A 270 7.17 -6.95 -14.08
CA GLY A 270 8.51 -7.48 -13.92
C GLY A 270 8.73 -8.26 -12.63
N ALA A 271 9.85 -8.97 -12.60
CA ALA A 271 10.24 -9.81 -11.49
C ALA A 271 10.50 -9.01 -10.20
N ILE A 272 10.22 -9.63 -9.07
CA ILE A 272 10.57 -9.09 -7.76
C ILE A 272 11.99 -9.57 -7.40
N LEU A 273 12.87 -8.61 -7.17
CA LEU A 273 14.24 -8.83 -6.69
C LEU A 273 14.37 -8.23 -5.28
N PRO A 274 14.11 -9.01 -4.21
CA PRO A 274 14.01 -8.47 -2.84
C PRO A 274 15.30 -7.81 -2.34
N ASP A 275 16.45 -8.29 -2.77
CA ASP A 275 17.77 -7.78 -2.38
C ASP A 275 18.18 -6.52 -3.16
N ASP A 276 17.50 -6.23 -4.26
CA ASP A 276 17.75 -5.03 -5.06
C ASP A 276 17.11 -3.80 -4.39
N LYS A 277 17.93 -2.77 -4.20
CA LYS A 277 17.51 -1.49 -3.60
C LYS A 277 16.48 -0.76 -4.47
N ASP A 278 16.67 -0.74 -5.79
CA ASP A 278 15.79 -0.04 -6.72
C ASP A 278 14.42 -0.73 -6.78
N CYS A 279 14.42 -2.06 -6.72
CA CYS A 279 13.21 -2.86 -6.61
C CYS A 279 12.44 -2.54 -5.30
N ARG A 280 13.14 -2.40 -4.15
CA ARG A 280 12.52 -1.99 -2.90
C ARG A 280 11.97 -0.57 -2.92
N LEU A 281 12.64 0.37 -3.57
CA LEU A 281 12.15 1.75 -3.74
C LEU A 281 10.94 1.79 -4.69
N LYS A 282 10.99 1.02 -5.78
CA LYS A 282 9.90 0.93 -6.75
C LYS A 282 8.58 0.48 -6.12
N ARG A 283 8.62 -0.42 -5.14
CA ARG A 283 7.45 -0.86 -4.38
C ARG A 283 6.65 0.28 -3.72
N ALA A 284 7.31 1.37 -3.40
CA ALA A 284 6.67 2.55 -2.83
C ALA A 284 6.07 3.49 -3.90
N SER A 285 6.52 3.39 -5.15
CA SER A 285 6.12 4.28 -6.25
C SER A 285 5.16 3.64 -7.27
N VAL A 286 4.89 2.35 -7.16
CA VAL A 286 3.99 1.60 -8.06
C VAL A 286 2.68 1.30 -7.34
N TRP A 287 1.56 1.44 -8.05
CA TRP A 287 0.23 1.08 -7.54
C TRP A 287 -0.08 -0.39 -7.76
N ILE A 288 0.03 -0.86 -9.00
CA ILE A 288 -0.16 -2.27 -9.35
C ILE A 288 1.14 -2.82 -9.92
N TRP A 289 1.64 -3.88 -9.30
CA TRP A 289 2.84 -4.58 -9.73
C TRP A 289 2.47 -5.97 -10.21
N GLU A 290 2.56 -6.18 -11.52
CA GLU A 290 2.43 -7.49 -12.10
C GLU A 290 3.77 -8.23 -12.04
N VAL A 291 3.74 -9.43 -11.47
CA VAL A 291 4.88 -10.33 -11.41
C VAL A 291 4.66 -11.41 -12.46
N ASP A 292 5.32 -11.23 -13.59
CA ASP A 292 5.26 -12.20 -14.67
C ASP A 292 6.13 -13.43 -14.36
N GLU A 293 5.70 -14.60 -14.83
CA GLU A 293 6.40 -15.89 -14.66
C GLU A 293 6.86 -16.16 -13.22
N LEU A 294 5.93 -16.07 -12.27
CA LEU A 294 6.23 -16.30 -10.85
C LEU A 294 6.94 -17.64 -10.59
N GLY A 295 6.73 -18.64 -11.43
CA GLY A 295 7.34 -19.97 -11.37
C GLY A 295 8.84 -19.99 -11.70
N ALA A 296 9.31 -19.13 -12.57
CA ALA A 296 10.71 -19.11 -13.00
C ALA A 296 11.66 -18.50 -11.95
N THR A 297 11.14 -17.71 -11.01
CA THR A 297 11.93 -16.86 -10.10
C THR A 297 12.24 -17.54 -8.76
N THR A 298 11.86 -18.82 -8.50
CA THR A 298 11.70 -19.26 -7.12
C THR A 298 12.60 -20.40 -6.69
N ARG A 299 13.84 -20.10 -6.32
CA ARG A 299 14.60 -20.88 -5.32
C ARG A 299 13.98 -20.68 -3.94
N ARG A 300 14.12 -21.66 -3.02
CA ARG A 300 13.48 -21.62 -1.68
C ARG A 300 13.81 -20.36 -0.85
N ALA A 301 15.04 -19.87 -0.93
CA ALA A 301 15.46 -18.62 -0.25
C ALA A 301 14.74 -17.39 -0.82
N ASP A 302 14.53 -17.35 -2.12
CA ASP A 302 13.90 -16.22 -2.80
C ASP A 302 12.41 -16.07 -2.43
N ARG A 303 11.76 -17.16 -2.03
CA ARG A 303 10.32 -17.17 -1.68
C ARG A 303 10.01 -16.56 -0.33
N GLU A 304 10.83 -16.80 0.69
CA GLU A 304 10.68 -16.13 1.98
C GLU A 304 10.96 -14.63 1.85
N ALA A 305 11.96 -14.28 1.04
CA ALA A 305 12.24 -12.91 0.68
C ALA A 305 11.07 -12.27 -0.11
N LEU A 306 10.45 -13.01 -1.04
CA LEU A 306 9.24 -12.57 -1.75
C LEU A 306 8.08 -12.31 -0.79
N LYS A 307 7.79 -13.22 0.15
CA LYS A 307 6.74 -13.03 1.15
C LYS A 307 6.98 -11.80 2.01
N SER A 308 8.21 -11.62 2.47
CA SER A 308 8.62 -10.43 3.22
C SER A 308 8.44 -9.17 2.37
N PHE A 309 8.84 -9.23 1.10
CA PHE A 309 8.75 -8.12 0.16
C PHE A 309 7.30 -7.70 -0.08
N VAL A 310 6.41 -8.65 -0.38
CA VAL A 310 4.98 -8.39 -0.63
C VAL A 310 4.28 -7.84 0.61
N SER A 311 4.64 -8.36 1.80
CA SER A 311 3.99 -7.98 3.07
C SER A 311 4.52 -6.68 3.68
N ALA A 312 5.66 -6.16 3.23
CA ALA A 312 6.26 -4.98 3.85
C ALA A 312 5.37 -3.75 3.68
N ARG A 313 5.12 -3.04 4.78
CA ARG A 313 4.28 -1.83 4.82
C ARG A 313 5.07 -0.56 4.49
N TYR A 314 6.34 -0.54 4.81
CA TYR A 314 7.23 0.60 4.63
C TYR A 314 8.55 0.16 4.01
N THR A 315 9.12 1.03 3.20
CA THR A 315 10.50 0.96 2.73
C THR A 315 11.29 2.02 3.46
N ARG A 316 12.40 1.65 4.07
CA ARG A 316 13.36 2.59 4.69
C ARG A 316 14.65 2.51 3.92
N GLU A 317 14.87 3.46 3.05
CA GLU A 317 16.03 3.52 2.17
C GLU A 317 16.51 4.96 2.03
N ARG A 318 17.81 5.13 1.88
CA ARG A 318 18.39 6.40 1.48
C ARG A 318 18.34 6.50 -0.04
N LYS A 319 17.67 7.53 -0.55
CA LYS A 319 17.67 7.82 -2.00
C LYS A 319 19.09 8.10 -2.50
N ALA A 320 19.31 7.89 -3.79
CA ALA A 320 20.56 8.32 -4.43
C ALA A 320 20.77 9.80 -4.15
N TYR A 321 21.97 10.15 -3.70
CA TYR A 321 22.37 11.52 -3.29
C TYR A 321 21.58 12.11 -2.11
N GLY A 322 20.70 11.36 -1.45
CA GLY A 322 20.02 11.80 -0.23
C GLY A 322 20.96 11.81 0.97
N HIS A 323 20.78 12.74 1.90
CA HIS A 323 21.56 12.81 3.15
C HIS A 323 20.97 11.94 4.26
N TYR A 324 19.65 11.65 4.21
CA TYR A 324 18.91 10.96 5.25
C TYR A 324 18.17 9.75 4.71
N ASP A 325 18.02 8.74 5.56
CA ASP A 325 17.11 7.64 5.30
C ASP A 325 15.67 8.16 5.33
N THR A 326 14.90 7.77 4.33
CA THR A 326 13.49 8.14 4.23
C THR A 326 12.64 6.90 4.41
N GLN A 327 11.66 6.98 5.31
CA GLN A 327 10.64 5.94 5.43
C GLN A 327 9.48 6.30 4.52
N ILE A 328 9.21 5.43 3.53
CA ILE A 328 8.17 5.63 2.52
C ILE A 328 7.15 4.50 2.67
N GLN A 329 5.87 4.85 2.64
CA GLN A 329 4.78 3.86 2.65
C GLN A 329 4.77 3.11 1.32
N ASN A 330 4.73 1.77 1.38
CA ASN A 330 4.59 0.94 0.19
C ASN A 330 3.14 0.91 -0.24
N MET A 331 2.88 1.21 -1.51
CA MET A 331 1.53 1.21 -2.07
C MET A 331 1.28 0.11 -3.09
N ALA A 332 2.32 -0.62 -3.53
CA ALA A 332 2.18 -1.66 -4.54
C ALA A 332 1.26 -2.80 -4.08
N SER A 333 0.20 -3.04 -4.83
CA SER A 333 -0.57 -4.27 -4.78
C SER A 333 -0.07 -5.21 -5.87
N PHE A 334 0.17 -6.47 -5.49
CA PHE A 334 0.82 -7.44 -6.38
C PHE A 334 -0.22 -8.34 -7.05
N ALA A 335 -0.05 -8.55 -8.35
CA ALA A 335 -0.71 -9.58 -9.11
C ALA A 335 0.34 -10.49 -9.75
N GLY A 336 0.19 -11.80 -9.67
CA GLY A 336 1.08 -12.77 -10.32
C GLY A 336 0.37 -13.46 -11.46
N THR A 337 1.08 -13.69 -12.56
CA THR A 337 0.58 -14.51 -13.66
C THR A 337 1.41 -15.78 -13.79
N VAL A 338 0.74 -16.90 -14.04
CA VAL A 338 1.35 -18.23 -14.11
C VAL A 338 0.73 -19.02 -15.26
N ASN A 339 1.51 -19.92 -15.85
CA ASN A 339 1.12 -20.68 -17.03
C ASN A 339 1.02 -22.18 -16.74
N ASN A 340 -0.05 -22.61 -16.02
CA ASN A 340 -0.28 -24.02 -15.61
C ASN A 340 0.93 -24.64 -14.89
N GLU A 341 1.61 -23.88 -14.07
CA GLU A 341 2.76 -24.37 -13.34
C GLU A 341 2.36 -24.85 -11.95
N SER A 342 2.58 -26.12 -11.67
CA SER A 342 2.59 -26.63 -10.30
C SER A 342 3.89 -26.24 -9.61
N GLY A 343 3.84 -26.08 -8.28
CA GLY A 343 5.07 -25.87 -7.52
C GLY A 343 5.52 -24.41 -7.39
N ILE A 344 4.60 -23.46 -7.51
CA ILE A 344 4.87 -22.03 -7.32
C ILE A 344 4.91 -21.65 -5.83
N LEU A 345 4.12 -22.34 -5.01
CA LEU A 345 4.02 -22.09 -3.57
C LEU A 345 4.78 -23.19 -2.82
N ASN A 346 5.72 -22.82 -1.99
CA ASN A 346 6.49 -23.79 -1.19
C ASN A 346 6.56 -23.36 0.27
N ASP A 347 5.40 -23.22 0.91
CA ASP A 347 5.36 -22.99 2.35
C ASP A 347 3.99 -23.33 2.94
N PRO A 348 3.92 -24.37 3.76
CA PRO A 348 2.69 -24.75 4.45
C PRO A 348 2.20 -23.69 5.45
N THR A 349 3.04 -22.73 5.86
CA THR A 349 2.71 -21.73 6.89
C THR A 349 2.45 -20.32 6.34
N GLY A 350 2.79 -20.05 5.09
CA GLY A 350 2.74 -18.70 4.50
C GLY A 350 1.79 -18.55 3.31
N SER A 351 1.12 -19.62 2.88
CA SER A 351 0.24 -19.62 1.71
C SER A 351 -0.93 -18.64 1.81
N ARG A 352 -1.35 -18.27 3.00
CA ARG A 352 -2.41 -17.28 3.29
C ARG A 352 -2.16 -15.87 2.69
N ARG A 353 -0.96 -15.60 2.17
CA ARG A 353 -0.62 -14.33 1.50
C ARG A 353 -0.98 -14.31 0.03
N PHE A 354 -1.33 -15.47 -0.52
CA PHE A 354 -1.61 -15.67 -1.93
C PHE A 354 -3.07 -16.05 -2.14
N LEU A 355 -3.72 -15.37 -3.07
CA LEU A 355 -5.07 -15.65 -3.55
C LEU A 355 -4.92 -16.29 -4.93
N VAL A 356 -4.77 -17.61 -4.98
CA VAL A 356 -4.57 -18.33 -6.24
C VAL A 356 -5.92 -18.63 -6.87
N CYS A 357 -6.01 -18.39 -8.18
CA CYS A 357 -7.18 -18.65 -8.97
C CYS A 357 -6.79 -19.30 -10.31
N HIS A 358 -7.33 -20.50 -10.59
CA HIS A 358 -7.13 -21.17 -11.87
C HIS A 358 -8.26 -20.76 -12.82
N LEU A 359 -7.91 -19.95 -13.84
CA LEU A 359 -8.84 -19.46 -14.84
C LEU A 359 -8.97 -20.43 -16.01
N LEU A 360 -10.18 -20.84 -16.31
CA LEU A 360 -10.52 -21.71 -17.44
C LEU A 360 -10.76 -20.89 -18.70
N SER A 361 -11.43 -19.74 -18.58
CA SER A 361 -11.67 -18.82 -19.69
C SER A 361 -11.83 -17.38 -19.21
N ILE A 362 -11.53 -16.45 -20.12
CA ILE A 362 -11.76 -15.02 -19.96
C ILE A 362 -12.55 -14.56 -21.18
N ASP A 363 -13.73 -13.96 -20.97
CA ASP A 363 -14.43 -13.23 -22.01
C ASP A 363 -13.86 -11.81 -22.10
N TRP A 364 -13.18 -11.52 -23.19
CA TRP A 364 -12.52 -10.24 -23.43
C TRP A 364 -13.47 -9.04 -23.51
N SER A 365 -14.79 -9.28 -23.50
CA SER A 365 -15.77 -8.20 -23.48
C SER A 365 -15.71 -7.37 -22.20
N TYR A 366 -15.03 -7.84 -21.17
CA TYR A 366 -14.79 -7.10 -19.92
C TYR A 366 -14.14 -5.73 -20.14
N VAL A 367 -13.37 -5.56 -21.21
CA VAL A 367 -12.73 -4.27 -21.54
C VAL A 367 -13.73 -3.14 -21.82
N LYS A 368 -15.02 -3.47 -22.00
CA LYS A 368 -16.11 -2.51 -22.16
C LYS A 368 -16.67 -2.02 -20.83
N GLU A 369 -16.34 -2.70 -19.74
CA GLU A 369 -16.72 -2.28 -18.40
C GLU A 369 -15.99 -0.99 -18.01
N ASP A 370 -16.64 -0.21 -17.16
CA ASP A 370 -16.06 1.02 -16.64
C ASP A 370 -15.12 0.68 -15.46
N VAL A 371 -13.83 0.71 -15.71
CA VAL A 371 -12.80 0.43 -14.69
C VAL A 371 -12.88 1.42 -13.52
N ASP A 372 -13.30 2.68 -13.78
CA ASP A 372 -13.44 3.69 -12.73
C ASP A 372 -14.59 3.32 -11.78
N GLN A 373 -15.68 2.73 -12.28
CA GLN A 373 -16.78 2.23 -11.42
C GLN A 373 -16.37 1.01 -10.60
N VAL A 374 -15.52 0.13 -11.12
CA VAL A 374 -14.94 -0.99 -10.35
C VAL A 374 -14.11 -0.46 -9.18
N TRP A 375 -13.24 0.53 -9.43
CA TRP A 375 -12.44 1.15 -8.38
C TRP A 375 -13.28 2.04 -7.45
N ALA A 376 -14.31 2.72 -7.96
CA ALA A 376 -15.23 3.49 -7.15
C ALA A 376 -15.96 2.61 -6.12
N GLN A 377 -16.44 1.45 -6.55
CA GLN A 377 -17.03 0.47 -5.63
C GLN A 377 -16.01 -0.03 -4.61
N ALA A 378 -14.80 -0.38 -5.04
CA ALA A 378 -13.76 -0.85 -4.12
C ALA A 378 -13.40 0.23 -3.07
N TYR A 379 -13.37 1.50 -3.48
CA TYR A 379 -13.14 2.62 -2.57
C TYR A 379 -14.31 2.85 -1.61
N ASP A 380 -15.54 2.80 -2.11
CA ASP A 380 -16.76 2.92 -1.28
C ASP A 380 -16.80 1.82 -0.21
N LEU A 381 -16.54 0.57 -0.60
CA LEU A 381 -16.46 -0.58 0.31
C LEU A 381 -15.35 -0.42 1.36
N TYR A 382 -14.21 0.13 0.98
CA TYR A 382 -13.16 0.46 1.93
C TYR A 382 -13.59 1.53 2.94
N VAL A 383 -14.22 2.60 2.46
CA VAL A 383 -14.70 3.72 3.31
C VAL A 383 -15.82 3.27 4.24
N THR A 384 -16.73 2.40 3.78
CA THR A 384 -17.80 1.82 4.59
C THR A 384 -17.34 0.76 5.57
N GLY A 385 -16.04 0.39 5.52
CA GLY A 385 -15.40 -0.50 6.49
C GLY A 385 -15.51 -2.00 6.14
N GLU A 386 -15.80 -2.34 4.88
CA GLU A 386 -15.70 -3.73 4.45
C GLU A 386 -14.26 -4.22 4.56
N LYS A 387 -14.09 -5.36 5.20
CA LYS A 387 -12.77 -5.95 5.42
C LYS A 387 -12.26 -6.63 4.16
N TRP A 388 -11.00 -6.38 3.82
CA TRP A 388 -10.26 -7.09 2.76
C TRP A 388 -9.51 -8.31 3.29
N ASP A 389 -9.43 -8.47 4.61
CA ASP A 389 -8.89 -9.67 5.22
C ASP A 389 -9.86 -10.84 5.04
N LEU A 390 -9.29 -12.03 4.83
CA LEU A 390 -10.08 -13.26 4.68
C LEU A 390 -10.71 -13.66 6.02
N SER A 391 -11.94 -14.15 5.96
CA SER A 391 -12.57 -14.89 7.05
C SER A 391 -11.88 -16.25 7.27
N ASP A 392 -12.16 -16.92 8.37
CA ASP A 392 -11.59 -18.26 8.66
C ASP A 392 -11.96 -19.28 7.58
N ASP A 393 -13.18 -19.24 7.05
CA ASP A 393 -13.64 -20.11 5.96
C ASP A 393 -12.91 -19.80 4.64
N GLU A 394 -12.68 -18.51 4.34
CA GLU A 394 -11.92 -18.08 3.17
C GLU A 394 -10.44 -18.50 3.31
N ILE A 395 -9.87 -18.43 4.51
CA ILE A 395 -8.51 -18.91 4.79
C ILE A 395 -8.41 -20.41 4.52
N ALA A 396 -9.35 -21.20 5.04
CA ALA A 396 -9.38 -22.64 4.82
C ALA A 396 -9.51 -23.00 3.32
N THR A 397 -10.32 -22.24 2.59
CA THR A 397 -10.49 -22.39 1.13
C THR A 397 -9.19 -22.04 0.40
N ALA A 398 -8.57 -20.92 0.74
CA ALA A 398 -7.28 -20.52 0.15
C ALA A 398 -6.18 -21.55 0.43
N GLU A 399 -6.09 -22.08 1.65
CA GLU A 399 -5.13 -23.12 2.01
C GLU A 399 -5.33 -24.40 1.22
N LYS A 400 -6.60 -24.80 0.99
CA LYS A 400 -6.92 -25.98 0.18
C LYS A 400 -6.46 -25.81 -1.25
N ILE A 401 -6.79 -24.66 -1.88
CA ILE A 401 -6.40 -24.36 -3.27
C ILE A 401 -4.88 -24.24 -3.38
N ASN A 402 -4.25 -23.54 -2.44
CA ASN A 402 -2.81 -23.29 -2.47
C ASN A 402 -1.98 -24.58 -2.34
N LYS A 403 -2.52 -25.65 -1.70
CA LYS A 403 -1.86 -26.96 -1.64
C LYS A 403 -1.67 -27.59 -3.02
N GLU A 404 -2.53 -27.32 -3.98
CA GLU A 404 -2.41 -27.80 -5.36
C GLU A 404 -1.20 -27.18 -6.09
N TYR A 405 -0.79 -26.00 -5.63
CA TYR A 405 0.35 -25.21 -6.15
C TYR A 405 1.63 -25.38 -5.32
N GLU A 406 1.61 -26.20 -4.27
CA GLU A 406 2.81 -26.47 -3.50
C GLU A 406 3.83 -27.27 -4.33
N VAL A 407 5.09 -26.92 -4.17
CA VAL A 407 6.19 -27.71 -4.77
C VAL A 407 6.20 -29.07 -4.09
N VAL A 408 5.91 -30.11 -4.84
CA VAL A 408 6.23 -31.47 -4.40
C VAL A 408 7.75 -31.54 -4.31
N ASP A 409 8.30 -31.60 -3.11
CA ASP A 409 9.75 -31.81 -2.95
C ASP A 409 10.08 -33.16 -3.61
N ILE A 410 11.01 -33.13 -4.57
CA ILE A 410 11.46 -34.33 -5.27
C ILE A 410 11.88 -35.44 -4.28
N VAL A 411 12.32 -35.05 -3.09
CA VAL A 411 12.63 -35.98 -2.00
C VAL A 411 11.36 -36.64 -1.47
N GLU A 412 10.28 -35.88 -1.27
CA GLU A 412 8.99 -36.42 -0.84
C GLU A 412 8.37 -37.31 -1.90
N GLU A 413 8.42 -36.89 -3.17
CA GLU A 413 7.96 -37.72 -4.28
C GLU A 413 8.73 -39.06 -4.32
N THR A 414 10.06 -38.98 -4.19
CA THR A 414 10.91 -40.17 -4.15
C THR A 414 10.61 -41.04 -2.93
N ILE A 415 10.34 -40.43 -1.76
CA ILE A 415 9.93 -41.16 -0.57
C ILE A 415 8.60 -41.90 -0.82
N ARG A 416 7.57 -41.21 -1.33
CA ARG A 416 6.27 -41.81 -1.66
C ARG A 416 6.37 -42.94 -2.70
N LYS A 417 7.31 -42.85 -3.62
CA LYS A 417 7.55 -43.86 -4.65
C LYS A 417 8.15 -45.14 -4.06
N HIS A 418 9.06 -44.99 -3.11
CA HIS A 418 9.83 -46.15 -2.58
C HIS A 418 9.37 -46.65 -1.21
N PHE A 419 8.50 -45.91 -0.53
CA PHE A 419 8.02 -46.26 0.82
C PHE A 419 6.48 -46.19 0.87
N TYR A 420 5.90 -47.00 1.76
CA TYR A 420 4.56 -46.84 2.27
C TYR A 420 4.59 -45.85 3.42
N ILE A 421 3.62 -44.91 3.43
CA ILE A 421 3.53 -43.85 4.43
C ILE A 421 2.15 -43.92 5.05
N ASP A 422 2.09 -44.09 6.36
CA ASP A 422 0.88 -44.03 7.16
C ASP A 422 1.27 -43.59 8.59
N PRO A 423 1.11 -42.28 8.90
CA PRO A 423 1.47 -41.72 10.20
C PRO A 423 0.77 -42.39 11.39
N SER A 424 -0.36 -43.06 11.16
CA SER A 424 -1.09 -43.79 12.22
C SER A 424 -0.45 -45.10 12.63
N LYS A 425 0.48 -45.64 11.82
CA LYS A 425 1.13 -46.95 12.08
C LYS A 425 2.46 -46.79 12.82
N GLU A 426 2.39 -46.63 14.11
CA GLU A 426 3.58 -46.51 14.97
C GLU A 426 4.51 -47.73 14.94
N ASN A 427 4.02 -48.89 14.55
CA ASN A 427 4.83 -50.10 14.39
C ASN A 427 5.71 -50.11 13.13
N TRP A 428 5.40 -49.28 12.14
CA TRP A 428 6.26 -49.05 10.99
C TRP A 428 7.34 -48.06 11.38
N TRP A 429 8.57 -48.54 11.47
CA TRP A 429 9.68 -47.72 11.84
C TRP A 429 10.91 -48.04 11.00
N LEU A 430 11.56 -47.04 10.47
CA LEU A 430 12.81 -47.16 9.74
C LEU A 430 13.86 -46.19 10.27
N PRO A 431 15.13 -46.62 10.40
CA PRO A 431 16.24 -45.73 10.69
C PRO A 431 16.42 -44.69 9.58
N THR A 432 16.81 -43.47 9.97
CA THR A 432 17.09 -42.40 9.00
C THR A 432 18.18 -42.79 7.99
N THR A 433 19.16 -43.57 8.43
CA THR A 433 20.22 -44.13 7.56
C THR A 433 19.66 -45.02 6.47
N ASP A 434 18.78 -45.94 6.81
CA ASP A 434 18.22 -46.92 5.88
C ASP A 434 17.29 -46.25 4.87
N ILE A 435 16.54 -45.20 5.28
CA ILE A 435 15.75 -44.37 4.38
C ILE A 435 16.69 -43.65 3.40
N MET A 436 17.78 -43.08 3.92
CA MET A 436 18.75 -42.36 3.11
C MET A 436 19.43 -43.26 2.07
N ASP A 437 19.79 -44.47 2.48
CA ASP A 437 20.47 -45.44 1.60
C ASP A 437 19.56 -45.87 0.44
N VAL A 438 18.27 -46.13 0.70
CA VAL A 438 17.29 -46.46 -0.34
C VAL A 438 17.12 -45.29 -1.32
N LEU A 439 17.08 -44.04 -0.81
CA LEU A 439 16.92 -42.87 -1.66
C LEU A 439 18.17 -42.60 -2.51
N LYS A 440 19.37 -42.90 -2.01
CA LYS A 440 20.61 -42.77 -2.76
C LYS A 440 20.76 -43.87 -3.81
N ASP A 441 20.39 -45.10 -3.48
CA ASP A 441 20.56 -46.26 -4.34
C ASP A 441 19.48 -46.33 -5.46
N LYS A 442 18.21 -46.05 -5.12
CA LYS A 442 17.06 -46.18 -6.03
C LYS A 442 16.52 -44.86 -6.55
N GLY A 443 16.88 -43.77 -5.95
CA GLY A 443 16.46 -42.45 -6.40
C GLY A 443 17.25 -42.06 -7.65
N ASN A 444 16.65 -42.17 -8.85
CA ASN A 444 17.15 -41.54 -10.08
C ASN A 444 17.05 -40.01 -9.92
N LEU A 445 17.75 -39.48 -8.91
CA LEU A 445 17.83 -38.04 -8.70
C LEU A 445 18.71 -37.45 -9.79
N LYS A 446 18.21 -36.39 -10.48
CA LYS A 446 19.00 -35.67 -11.47
C LYS A 446 20.37 -35.34 -10.89
N ALA A 447 21.41 -35.50 -11.69
CA ALA A 447 22.79 -35.18 -11.30
C ALA A 447 22.84 -33.77 -10.69
N GLY A 448 23.28 -33.67 -9.42
CA GLY A 448 23.34 -32.42 -8.66
C GLY A 448 22.33 -32.28 -7.50
N THR A 449 21.41 -33.25 -7.31
CA THR A 449 20.52 -33.23 -6.14
C THR A 449 21.18 -33.97 -4.98
N GLU A 450 21.90 -33.27 -4.11
CA GLU A 450 22.38 -33.83 -2.85
C GLU A 450 21.21 -33.93 -1.84
N ILE A 451 20.90 -35.14 -1.38
CA ILE A 451 20.03 -35.34 -0.24
C ILE A 451 20.91 -35.32 1.01
N ASP A 452 20.86 -34.22 1.75
CA ASP A 452 21.41 -34.17 3.08
C ASP A 452 20.40 -34.62 4.16
N THR A 453 20.89 -34.89 5.37
CA THR A 453 20.08 -35.37 6.50
C THR A 453 19.04 -34.29 6.91
N ARG A 454 19.29 -33.00 6.67
CA ARG A 454 18.35 -31.91 7.00
C ARG A 454 17.17 -31.90 6.04
N ARG A 455 17.43 -32.02 4.75
CA ARG A 455 16.41 -32.06 3.71
C ARG A 455 15.53 -33.30 3.83
N LEU A 456 16.14 -34.46 4.04
CA LEU A 456 15.38 -35.68 4.33
C LEU A 456 14.49 -35.51 5.57
N SER A 457 15.05 -34.99 6.66
CA SER A 457 14.33 -34.80 7.90
C SER A 457 13.15 -33.82 7.74
N ALA A 458 13.30 -32.76 6.95
CA ALA A 458 12.23 -31.83 6.65
C ALA A 458 11.11 -32.49 5.84
N ALA A 459 11.46 -33.26 4.80
CA ALA A 459 10.51 -34.00 3.97
C ALA A 459 9.70 -35.04 4.79
N LEU A 460 10.36 -35.84 5.65
CA LEU A 460 9.68 -36.81 6.48
C LEU A 460 8.76 -36.18 7.54
N THR A 461 9.15 -35.04 8.09
CA THR A 461 8.31 -34.27 9.01
C THR A 461 7.09 -33.66 8.29
N HIS A 462 7.27 -33.16 7.07
CA HIS A 462 6.17 -32.65 6.24
C HIS A 462 5.17 -33.77 5.86
N LEU A 463 5.64 -34.99 5.68
CA LEU A 463 4.80 -36.16 5.49
C LEU A 463 4.07 -36.62 6.77
N GLY A 464 4.17 -35.88 7.86
CA GLY A 464 3.51 -36.18 9.14
C GLY A 464 4.17 -37.29 9.96
N LEU A 465 5.39 -37.69 9.59
CA LEU A 465 6.06 -38.82 10.26
C LEU A 465 6.75 -38.34 11.55
N GLY A 466 6.52 -39.09 12.63
CA GLY A 466 7.12 -38.78 13.92
C GLY A 466 8.52 -39.42 14.09
N ARG A 467 9.38 -38.72 14.84
CA ARG A 467 10.74 -39.17 15.15
C ARG A 467 10.74 -40.11 16.35
N ALA A 468 11.48 -41.20 16.27
CA ALA A 468 11.73 -42.09 17.37
C ALA A 468 13.15 -42.67 17.35
N ALA A 469 13.69 -42.95 18.51
CA ALA A 469 14.93 -43.76 18.64
C ALA A 469 14.55 -45.17 19.03
N ARG A 470 14.97 -46.17 18.26
CA ARG A 470 14.73 -47.59 18.51
C ARG A 470 16.00 -48.41 18.25
N ASN A 471 16.07 -49.59 18.84
CA ASN A 471 17.16 -50.51 18.55
C ASN A 471 16.95 -51.18 17.18
N LYS A 472 18.00 -51.20 16.35
CA LYS A 472 18.06 -52.01 15.13
C LYS A 472 18.09 -53.50 15.47
N ALA A 473 17.94 -54.34 14.46
CA ALA A 473 18.05 -55.80 14.60
C ALA A 473 19.42 -56.25 15.16
N ASP A 474 20.47 -55.47 15.00
CA ASP A 474 21.81 -55.66 15.54
C ASP A 474 21.98 -55.15 16.99
N GLY A 475 20.90 -54.70 17.63
CA GLY A 475 20.89 -54.20 19.00
C GLY A 475 21.39 -52.75 19.16
N LYS A 476 21.84 -52.09 18.11
CA LYS A 476 22.32 -50.68 18.18
C LYS A 476 21.16 -49.72 18.16
N LEU A 477 21.21 -48.73 19.05
CA LEU A 477 20.25 -47.62 19.07
C LEU A 477 20.41 -46.74 17.82
N ALA A 478 19.33 -46.57 17.06
CA ALA A 478 19.29 -45.67 15.90
C ALA A 478 18.14 -44.70 16.00
N ARG A 479 18.36 -43.51 15.42
CA ARG A 479 17.30 -42.50 15.23
C ARG A 479 16.60 -42.77 13.91
N GLY A 480 15.28 -42.70 13.89
CA GLY A 480 14.48 -42.99 12.71
C GLY A 480 13.12 -42.35 12.80
N TYR A 481 12.23 -42.78 11.92
CA TYR A 481 10.87 -42.28 11.80
C TYR A 481 9.88 -43.43 11.87
N TYR A 482 8.75 -43.24 12.53
CA TYR A 482 7.62 -44.17 12.52
C TYR A 482 6.57 -43.72 11.49
N GLY A 483 5.68 -44.67 11.09
CA GLY A 483 4.70 -44.43 10.03
C GLY A 483 5.28 -44.63 8.63
N ILE A 484 6.46 -45.21 8.49
CA ILE A 484 7.12 -45.46 7.21
C ILE A 484 7.60 -46.93 7.10
N SER A 485 7.36 -47.55 5.95
CA SER A 485 7.82 -48.90 5.63
C SER A 485 8.29 -48.94 4.17
N GLN A 486 9.35 -49.69 3.89
CA GLN A 486 9.90 -49.84 2.56
C GLN A 486 8.95 -50.65 1.66
N ARG A 487 8.73 -50.18 0.41
CA ARG A 487 8.05 -51.00 -0.59
C ARG A 487 8.99 -52.09 -1.10
N ILE A 488 8.61 -53.33 -0.87
CA ILE A 488 9.33 -54.49 -1.46
C ILE A 488 8.83 -54.60 -2.89
N VAL A 489 9.66 -54.26 -3.84
CA VAL A 489 9.40 -54.54 -5.27
C VAL A 489 9.78 -56.02 -5.43
N ILE A 490 8.79 -56.91 -5.49
CA ILE A 490 9.01 -58.29 -5.91
C ILE A 490 9.31 -58.23 -7.40
N SER A 491 10.56 -58.42 -7.76
CA SER A 491 11.06 -58.49 -9.16
C SER A 491 10.58 -59.77 -9.85
#